data_50482a03de5e0e2bd452b0428c07dafd
#
_entry.id   50482a03de5e0e2bd452b0428c07dafd
#
_cell.length_a   1.000
_cell.length_b   1.000
_cell.length_c   1.000
_cell.angle_alpha   90.00
_cell.angle_beta   90.00
_cell.angle_gamma   90.00
#
_symmetry.space_group_name_H-M   'P 1'
#
loop_
_entity.id
_entity.type
_entity.pdbx_description
1 polymer ?
#
loop_
_entity_poly.entity_id
_entity_poly.type
_entity_poly.pdbx_seq_one_letter_code
_entity_poly.pdbx_strand_id
1 'polypeptide(L)'
;NFYHIDRVLEAMHEAGIAVIVGTPTYAVPAWLAAKHPDILVTTVAGQQKYGPRQIMDIVNPTFRRYAEKIIRTLMAHVQHHPAIIGWQLDNETKHYDNIGRYMQEGFVRSLQEKYPDLRQLNHDFGLDYWSNRIDRWQDFPPVENTINASLACAFSRYQRQQVTEYLAWQAAIVREYAQPHQFVTHNFDFEWRGYSYGVQPRVDHFAAAQALDIAGVDIYHPSQAHLTGREIAFGGAITRSLKPGQNYFVLETQAQGFAQWTPFPGQLRLQAFSHIASGAAMVSYWHWHSIHNAFETYWKGLLSHDFSRNPTWQEATTIGADFARLSPQLAELKAENDVALLISNEAMDALNHFLPGDARGNIYNDIFRRFHDALYDHNISLDIIHDVNEETSRYRVLIVPGLYAADEGLLTRINDYIARGGRALIGFKSGFSDENVKVRSSAQPGVLRQSCGVSYSQFTLPEETTVSSCCAEIDCRNDNQAELWMELLTPDDGTRTLLRYQHPAWGEYAAATEADYGQGRALYVGFLPQKGLISQLFDVLTADLTLNSRTSAYRYPLVVKKMRNRAGNNIHFLFNYSGEAMDVVSETLGTALLSGETVYVGQPLRLRAWEFTIIES
;
A
#
# COMPACT_ATOMS: atom_id res chain seq x y z
N ASN A 1 -27.05 5.68 -26.23
CA ASN A 1 -26.37 6.09 -27.44
C ASN A 1 -24.88 5.81 -27.29
N PHE A 2 -24.35 4.87 -28.10
CA PHE A 2 -22.96 4.42 -28.06
C PHE A 2 -22.06 5.12 -29.10
N TYR A 3 -22.58 6.05 -29.89
CA TYR A 3 -21.86 6.71 -30.98
C TYR A 3 -20.45 7.20 -30.61
N HIS A 4 -20.30 7.71 -29.41
CA HIS A 4 -19.00 8.25 -28.97
C HIS A 4 -17.97 7.14 -28.73
N ILE A 5 -18.35 6.10 -28.00
CA ILE A 5 -17.46 4.98 -27.72
C ILE A 5 -17.12 4.20 -29.00
N ASP A 6 -18.11 4.02 -29.91
CA ASP A 6 -17.89 3.34 -31.18
C ASP A 6 -16.81 4.04 -32.02
N ARG A 7 -16.89 5.37 -32.12
CA ARG A 7 -15.87 6.16 -32.83
C ARG A 7 -14.48 6.08 -32.20
N VAL A 8 -14.42 6.08 -30.87
CA VAL A 8 -13.14 5.97 -30.15
C VAL A 8 -12.54 4.60 -30.39
N LEU A 9 -13.31 3.54 -30.23
CA LEU A 9 -12.82 2.16 -30.42
C LEU A 9 -12.36 1.93 -31.87
N GLU A 10 -13.09 2.40 -32.86
CA GLU A 10 -12.70 2.28 -34.27
C GLU A 10 -11.41 3.04 -34.56
N ALA A 11 -11.29 4.30 -34.12
CA ALA A 11 -10.08 5.09 -34.31
C ALA A 11 -8.86 4.46 -33.63
N MET A 12 -9.02 3.87 -32.44
CA MET A 12 -7.96 3.16 -31.74
C MET A 12 -7.55 1.89 -32.49
N HIS A 13 -8.53 1.14 -33.01
CA HIS A 13 -8.29 -0.05 -33.80
C HIS A 13 -7.51 0.27 -35.08
N GLU A 14 -7.94 1.28 -35.85
CA GLU A 14 -7.25 1.75 -37.06
C GLU A 14 -5.81 2.21 -36.76
N ALA A 15 -5.58 2.79 -35.58
CA ALA A 15 -4.26 3.23 -35.13
C ALA A 15 -3.40 2.10 -34.53
N GLY A 16 -3.92 0.88 -34.39
CA GLY A 16 -3.24 -0.25 -33.76
C GLY A 16 -3.06 -0.08 -32.24
N ILE A 17 -3.94 0.68 -31.58
CA ILE A 17 -3.90 0.97 -30.16
C ILE A 17 -4.87 0.05 -29.41
N ALA A 18 -4.36 -0.73 -28.46
CA ALA A 18 -5.16 -1.57 -27.59
C ALA A 18 -5.92 -0.74 -26.55
N VAL A 19 -7.13 -1.16 -26.19
CA VAL A 19 -8.03 -0.44 -25.29
C VAL A 19 -8.42 -1.30 -24.10
N ILE A 20 -8.34 -0.73 -22.89
CA ILE A 20 -8.97 -1.25 -21.68
C ILE A 20 -10.22 -0.40 -21.44
N VAL A 21 -11.39 -1.02 -21.41
CA VAL A 21 -12.66 -0.30 -21.22
C VAL A 21 -13.07 -0.36 -19.76
N GLY A 22 -13.41 0.81 -19.18
CA GLY A 22 -13.92 0.92 -17.81
C GLY A 22 -15.44 0.71 -17.72
N THR A 23 -15.91 0.03 -16.68
CA THR A 23 -17.35 0.00 -16.35
C THR A 23 -17.76 1.38 -15.83
N PRO A 24 -18.85 1.99 -16.35
CA PRO A 24 -19.17 3.39 -16.10
C PRO A 24 -20.01 3.56 -14.82
N THR A 25 -19.49 3.16 -13.66
CA THR A 25 -20.25 3.08 -12.42
C THR A 25 -19.79 4.04 -11.33
N TYR A 26 -18.61 4.67 -11.46
CA TYR A 26 -18.01 5.58 -10.48
C TYR A 26 -18.63 6.99 -10.43
N ALA A 27 -19.59 7.27 -11.32
CA ALA A 27 -20.36 8.52 -11.34
C ALA A 27 -21.81 8.22 -11.71
N VAL A 28 -22.76 8.97 -11.16
CA VAL A 28 -24.17 8.81 -11.45
C VAL A 28 -24.68 9.96 -12.34
N PRO A 29 -25.53 9.68 -13.34
CA PRO A 29 -26.12 10.74 -14.16
C PRO A 29 -27.17 11.53 -13.36
N ALA A 30 -27.33 12.81 -13.69
CA ALA A 30 -28.23 13.73 -13.00
C ALA A 30 -29.66 13.22 -12.90
N TRP A 31 -30.18 12.62 -13.97
CA TRP A 31 -31.55 12.06 -13.98
C TRP A 31 -31.75 10.95 -12.98
N LEU A 32 -30.71 10.13 -12.74
CA LEU A 32 -30.76 9.01 -11.78
C LEU A 32 -30.79 9.52 -10.35
N ALA A 33 -29.91 10.47 -10.03
CA ALA A 33 -29.90 11.12 -8.73
C ALA A 33 -31.20 11.91 -8.44
N ALA A 34 -31.76 12.56 -9.45
CA ALA A 34 -33.03 13.27 -9.31
C ALA A 34 -34.22 12.32 -9.07
N LYS A 35 -34.25 11.18 -9.76
CA LYS A 35 -35.32 10.17 -9.65
C LYS A 35 -35.20 9.31 -8.38
N HIS A 36 -34.00 9.02 -7.96
CA HIS A 36 -33.67 8.14 -6.82
C HIS A 36 -32.59 8.79 -5.94
N PRO A 37 -32.91 9.85 -5.18
CA PRO A 37 -31.91 10.55 -4.37
C PRO A 37 -31.32 9.68 -3.26
N ASP A 38 -31.98 8.60 -2.87
CA ASP A 38 -31.54 7.63 -1.88
C ASP A 38 -30.33 6.77 -2.31
N ILE A 39 -29.97 6.82 -3.61
CA ILE A 39 -28.73 6.19 -4.10
C ILE A 39 -27.46 6.96 -3.72
N LEU A 40 -27.59 8.21 -3.31
CA LEU A 40 -26.45 9.02 -2.87
C LEU A 40 -26.06 8.63 -1.45
N VAL A 41 -24.76 8.46 -1.24
CA VAL A 41 -24.20 7.98 0.02
C VAL A 41 -24.55 8.90 1.19
N THR A 42 -24.83 8.32 2.34
CA THR A 42 -24.98 9.03 3.61
C THR A 42 -23.70 8.87 4.43
N THR A 43 -23.11 9.99 4.81
CA THR A 43 -21.92 10.07 5.68
C THR A 43 -22.27 10.78 6.99
N VAL A 44 -21.31 10.92 7.90
CA VAL A 44 -21.49 11.71 9.15
C VAL A 44 -21.93 13.17 8.88
N ALA A 45 -21.62 13.71 7.70
CA ALA A 45 -22.07 15.03 7.26
C ALA A 45 -23.51 15.02 6.71
N GLY A 46 -24.19 13.88 6.73
CA GLY A 46 -25.51 13.67 6.15
C GLY A 46 -25.47 13.10 4.74
N GLN A 47 -26.66 13.01 4.12
CA GLN A 47 -26.77 12.52 2.76
C GLN A 47 -26.07 13.47 1.77
N GLN A 48 -25.24 12.91 0.90
CA GLN A 48 -24.50 13.67 -0.09
C GLN A 48 -25.45 14.22 -1.17
N LYS A 49 -25.03 15.32 -1.79
CA LYS A 49 -25.78 15.98 -2.88
C LYS A 49 -25.10 15.70 -4.20
N TYR A 50 -25.91 15.62 -5.25
CA TYR A 50 -25.41 15.48 -6.63
C TYR A 50 -24.39 16.58 -6.98
N GLY A 51 -23.33 16.20 -7.67
CA GLY A 51 -22.27 17.08 -8.16
C GLY A 51 -20.93 16.37 -8.31
N PRO A 52 -20.30 15.88 -7.23
CA PRO A 52 -19.06 15.12 -7.32
C PRO A 52 -19.24 13.73 -7.96
N ARG A 53 -18.12 13.11 -8.36
CA ARG A 53 -18.06 11.66 -8.63
C ARG A 53 -17.97 10.89 -7.31
N GLN A 54 -18.17 9.55 -7.35
CA GLN A 54 -17.93 8.64 -6.21
C GLN A 54 -18.75 9.02 -4.96
N ILE A 55 -20.01 9.30 -5.18
CA ILE A 55 -21.00 9.70 -4.15
C ILE A 55 -22.18 8.72 -4.06
N MET A 56 -22.05 7.55 -4.66
CA MET A 56 -23.08 6.53 -4.64
C MET A 56 -22.96 5.62 -3.43
N ASP A 57 -24.10 5.15 -2.95
CA ASP A 57 -24.19 4.04 -1.99
C ASP A 57 -24.05 2.72 -2.75
N ILE A 58 -22.86 2.11 -2.69
CA ILE A 58 -22.54 0.87 -3.42
C ILE A 58 -23.32 -0.36 -2.95
N VAL A 59 -24.01 -0.28 -1.79
CA VAL A 59 -24.89 -1.36 -1.30
C VAL A 59 -26.37 -1.08 -1.53
N ASN A 60 -26.70 0.10 -2.05
CA ASN A 60 -28.09 0.45 -2.37
C ASN A 60 -28.62 -0.41 -3.53
N PRO A 61 -29.74 -1.14 -3.36
CA PRO A 61 -30.25 -2.06 -4.37
C PRO A 61 -30.73 -1.35 -5.65
N THR A 62 -31.18 -0.11 -5.55
CA THR A 62 -31.58 0.69 -6.72
C THR A 62 -30.36 1.09 -7.53
N PHE A 63 -29.30 1.57 -6.88
CA PHE A 63 -28.03 1.85 -7.54
C PHE A 63 -27.48 0.59 -8.23
N ARG A 64 -27.37 -0.53 -7.51
CA ARG A 64 -26.90 -1.80 -8.07
C ARG A 64 -27.67 -2.25 -9.30
N ARG A 65 -29.00 -2.13 -9.30
CA ARG A 65 -29.82 -2.45 -10.46
C ARG A 65 -29.49 -1.61 -11.70
N TYR A 66 -29.26 -0.30 -11.52
CA TYR A 66 -28.90 0.57 -12.66
C TYR A 66 -27.46 0.38 -13.09
N ALA A 67 -26.54 0.15 -12.17
CA ALA A 67 -25.16 -0.19 -12.46
C ALA A 67 -25.06 -1.50 -13.26
N GLU A 68 -25.74 -2.56 -12.84
CA GLU A 68 -25.81 -3.81 -13.60
C GLU A 68 -26.37 -3.59 -15.01
N LYS A 69 -27.46 -2.84 -15.13
CA LYS A 69 -28.07 -2.55 -16.43
C LYS A 69 -27.10 -1.88 -17.38
N ILE A 70 -26.35 -0.88 -16.91
CA ILE A 70 -25.43 -0.16 -17.80
C ILE A 70 -24.21 -1.02 -18.14
N ILE A 71 -23.66 -1.79 -17.19
CA ILE A 71 -22.56 -2.73 -17.47
C ILE A 71 -22.98 -3.72 -18.54
N ARG A 72 -24.10 -4.43 -18.35
CA ARG A 72 -24.61 -5.42 -19.32
C ARG A 72 -24.87 -4.81 -20.69
N THR A 73 -25.44 -3.62 -20.73
CA THR A 73 -25.74 -2.93 -22.00
C THR A 73 -24.45 -2.53 -22.72
N LEU A 74 -23.46 -2.02 -22.02
CA LEU A 74 -22.16 -1.69 -22.58
C LEU A 74 -21.45 -2.95 -23.11
N MET A 75 -21.34 -3.97 -22.25
CA MET A 75 -20.67 -5.23 -22.59
C MET A 75 -21.28 -5.89 -23.83
N ALA A 76 -22.61 -6.02 -23.86
CA ALA A 76 -23.30 -6.62 -24.99
C ALA A 76 -23.04 -5.87 -26.32
N HIS A 77 -22.80 -4.55 -26.24
CA HIS A 77 -22.53 -3.72 -27.41
C HIS A 77 -21.09 -3.85 -27.94
N VAL A 78 -20.07 -3.83 -27.03
CA VAL A 78 -18.68 -3.67 -27.47
C VAL A 78 -17.78 -4.89 -27.26
N GLN A 79 -18.22 -5.98 -26.60
CA GLN A 79 -17.40 -7.11 -26.18
C GLN A 79 -16.57 -7.79 -27.29
N HIS A 80 -17.02 -7.70 -28.53
CA HIS A 80 -16.34 -8.32 -29.68
C HIS A 80 -15.42 -7.35 -30.44
N HIS A 81 -15.30 -6.09 -29.99
CA HIS A 81 -14.48 -5.11 -30.69
C HIS A 81 -12.98 -5.48 -30.57
N PRO A 82 -12.25 -5.59 -31.70
CA PRO A 82 -10.88 -6.15 -31.70
C PRO A 82 -9.85 -5.30 -30.99
N ALA A 83 -10.11 -4.00 -30.76
CA ALA A 83 -9.22 -3.16 -29.99
C ALA A 83 -9.23 -3.47 -28.49
N ILE A 84 -10.29 -4.10 -27.97
CA ILE A 84 -10.46 -4.30 -26.53
C ILE A 84 -9.65 -5.50 -26.06
N ILE A 85 -8.70 -5.26 -25.17
CA ILE A 85 -7.83 -6.27 -24.56
C ILE A 85 -8.18 -6.60 -23.11
N GLY A 86 -8.99 -5.76 -22.45
CA GLY A 86 -9.37 -5.95 -21.06
C GLY A 86 -10.40 -4.97 -20.56
N TRP A 87 -10.81 -5.18 -19.33
CA TRP A 87 -11.88 -4.45 -18.65
C TRP A 87 -11.40 -3.96 -17.30
N GLN A 88 -11.55 -2.65 -17.04
CA GLN A 88 -11.36 -2.07 -15.72
C GLN A 88 -12.70 -1.98 -15.02
N LEU A 89 -12.80 -2.54 -13.81
CA LEU A 89 -13.99 -2.40 -13.00
C LEU A 89 -14.01 -1.03 -12.34
N ASP A 90 -15.13 -0.31 -12.42
CA ASP A 90 -15.35 0.95 -11.70
C ASP A 90 -14.13 1.90 -11.76
N ASN A 91 -13.88 2.69 -10.72
CA ASN A 91 -12.70 3.56 -10.62
C ASN A 91 -12.38 3.86 -9.16
N GLU A 92 -11.17 3.53 -8.68
CA GLU A 92 -10.71 3.83 -7.32
C GLU A 92 -11.79 3.57 -6.26
N THR A 93 -12.41 2.41 -6.32
CA THR A 93 -13.62 2.09 -5.55
C THR A 93 -13.34 2.03 -4.06
N LYS A 94 -14.21 2.69 -3.29
CA LYS A 94 -14.15 2.78 -1.83
C LYS A 94 -15.55 2.61 -1.23
N HIS A 95 -15.64 2.48 0.07
CA HIS A 95 -16.94 2.52 0.76
C HIS A 95 -17.48 3.95 0.95
N TYR A 96 -16.73 4.98 0.58
CA TYR A 96 -17.11 6.41 0.59
C TYR A 96 -17.65 6.91 1.94
N ASP A 97 -17.14 6.36 3.05
CA ASP A 97 -17.57 6.63 4.43
C ASP A 97 -19.08 6.43 4.63
N ASN A 98 -19.64 5.44 3.94
CA ASN A 98 -21.06 5.14 3.94
C ASN A 98 -21.53 4.62 5.30
N ILE A 99 -22.44 5.36 5.95
CA ILE A 99 -23.16 4.97 7.17
C ILE A 99 -24.65 4.86 6.92
N GLY A 100 -25.06 4.85 5.66
CA GLY A 100 -26.46 4.85 5.25
C GLY A 100 -27.20 3.57 5.71
N ARG A 101 -28.53 3.64 5.56
CA ARG A 101 -29.44 2.59 6.02
C ARG A 101 -29.03 1.18 5.58
N TYR A 102 -28.72 0.98 4.32
CA TYR A 102 -28.39 -0.36 3.79
C TYR A 102 -27.06 -0.88 4.33
N MET A 103 -26.08 -0.01 4.54
CA MET A 103 -24.81 -0.36 5.17
C MET A 103 -25.02 -0.77 6.62
N GLN A 104 -25.76 0.02 7.39
CA GLN A 104 -26.09 -0.26 8.79
C GLN A 104 -26.88 -1.56 8.95
N GLU A 105 -27.95 -1.75 8.18
CA GLU A 105 -28.78 -2.96 8.24
C GLU A 105 -28.00 -4.21 7.85
N GLY A 106 -27.12 -4.10 6.84
CA GLY A 106 -26.25 -5.19 6.42
C GLY A 106 -25.23 -5.55 7.50
N PHE A 107 -24.64 -4.57 8.13
CA PHE A 107 -23.71 -4.77 9.26
C PHE A 107 -24.39 -5.50 10.43
N VAL A 108 -25.58 -5.04 10.84
CA VAL A 108 -26.32 -5.70 11.92
C VAL A 108 -26.63 -7.16 11.59
N ARG A 109 -27.03 -7.45 10.33
CA ARG A 109 -27.23 -8.84 9.89
C ARG A 109 -25.94 -9.67 9.98
N SER A 110 -24.82 -9.13 9.54
CA SER A 110 -23.54 -9.84 9.63
C SER A 110 -23.13 -10.13 11.06
N LEU A 111 -23.43 -9.24 12.01
CA LEU A 111 -23.21 -9.49 13.43
C LEU A 111 -24.18 -10.56 13.97
N GLN A 112 -25.44 -10.58 13.54
CA GLN A 112 -26.41 -11.62 13.92
C GLN A 112 -25.97 -13.02 13.49
N GLU A 113 -25.39 -13.12 12.31
CA GLU A 113 -24.85 -14.39 11.78
C GLU A 113 -23.62 -14.84 12.58
N LYS A 114 -22.71 -13.91 12.91
CA LYS A 114 -21.49 -14.21 13.68
C LYS A 114 -21.76 -14.44 15.17
N TYR A 115 -22.72 -13.72 15.74
CA TYR A 115 -23.07 -13.72 17.17
C TYR A 115 -24.55 -14.06 17.39
N PRO A 116 -24.94 -15.35 17.31
CA PRO A 116 -26.34 -15.74 17.58
C PRO A 116 -26.81 -15.37 18.99
N ASP A 117 -25.90 -15.32 19.99
CA ASP A 117 -26.14 -14.85 21.34
C ASP A 117 -25.61 -13.44 21.55
N LEU A 118 -26.50 -12.47 21.73
CA LEU A 118 -26.15 -11.08 22.05
C LEU A 118 -25.31 -10.92 23.32
N ARG A 119 -25.41 -11.83 24.27
CA ARG A 119 -24.57 -11.80 25.47
C ARG A 119 -23.10 -11.99 25.13
N GLN A 120 -22.80 -12.83 24.14
CA GLN A 120 -21.45 -13.02 23.66
C GLN A 120 -20.94 -11.76 22.96
N LEU A 121 -21.74 -11.13 22.09
CA LEU A 121 -21.38 -9.87 21.45
C LEU A 121 -21.07 -8.77 22.49
N ASN A 122 -21.99 -8.58 23.46
CA ASN A 122 -21.82 -7.60 24.53
C ASN A 122 -20.53 -7.83 25.33
N HIS A 123 -20.23 -9.09 25.65
CA HIS A 123 -19.04 -9.48 26.38
C HIS A 123 -17.75 -9.21 25.55
N ASP A 124 -17.71 -9.66 24.29
CA ASP A 124 -16.51 -9.57 23.45
C ASP A 124 -16.18 -8.12 23.08
N PHE A 125 -17.21 -7.29 22.89
CA PHE A 125 -17.05 -5.87 22.55
C PHE A 125 -17.03 -4.94 23.76
N GLY A 126 -17.25 -5.48 24.97
CA GLY A 126 -17.26 -4.67 26.20
C GLY A 126 -18.39 -3.65 26.24
N LEU A 127 -19.57 -3.98 25.66
CA LEU A 127 -20.69 -3.06 25.53
C LEU A 127 -21.42 -2.78 26.84
N ASP A 128 -21.14 -3.52 27.90
CA ASP A 128 -21.69 -3.23 29.25
C ASP A 128 -21.13 -1.90 29.81
N TYR A 129 -19.99 -1.44 29.30
CA TYR A 129 -19.36 -0.22 29.78
C TYR A 129 -20.17 1.02 29.36
N TRP A 130 -20.49 1.88 30.31
CA TRP A 130 -21.33 3.08 30.14
C TRP A 130 -22.69 2.82 29.50
N SER A 131 -23.31 1.66 29.80
CA SER A 131 -24.65 1.29 29.33
C SER A 131 -24.78 1.21 27.78
N ASN A 132 -23.72 0.85 27.07
CA ASN A 132 -23.80 0.61 25.62
C ASN A 132 -24.33 -0.80 25.28
N ARG A 133 -24.70 -1.59 26.30
CA ARG A 133 -25.25 -2.93 26.15
C ARG A 133 -26.45 -2.97 25.21
N ILE A 134 -26.47 -3.97 24.35
CA ILE A 134 -27.57 -4.23 23.42
C ILE A 134 -28.32 -5.48 23.92
N ASP A 135 -29.60 -5.33 24.30
CA ASP A 135 -30.41 -6.43 24.81
C ASP A 135 -31.27 -7.09 23.72
N ARG A 136 -31.57 -6.38 22.64
CA ARG A 136 -32.32 -6.88 21.50
C ARG A 136 -31.74 -6.33 20.19
N TRP A 137 -31.72 -7.13 19.14
CA TRP A 137 -31.25 -6.72 17.82
C TRP A 137 -31.99 -5.51 17.24
N GLN A 138 -33.27 -5.37 17.58
CA GLN A 138 -34.10 -4.23 17.14
C GLN A 138 -33.65 -2.89 17.74
N ASP A 139 -32.97 -2.95 18.88
CA ASP A 139 -32.46 -1.77 19.58
C ASP A 139 -31.01 -1.44 19.20
N PHE A 140 -30.45 -2.13 18.18
CA PHE A 140 -29.06 -1.90 17.76
C PHE A 140 -28.88 -0.45 17.30
N PRO A 141 -27.98 0.33 17.94
CA PRO A 141 -27.84 1.75 17.65
C PRO A 141 -27.11 2.00 16.33
N PRO A 142 -27.28 3.19 15.70
CA PRO A 142 -26.39 3.63 14.64
C PRO A 142 -24.93 3.64 15.11
N VAL A 143 -24.01 3.15 14.25
CA VAL A 143 -22.59 2.98 14.62
C VAL A 143 -21.79 4.29 14.50
N GLU A 144 -22.24 5.25 13.75
CA GLU A 144 -21.53 6.48 13.35
C GLU A 144 -20.91 7.30 14.50
N ASN A 145 -21.52 7.26 15.67
CA ASN A 145 -21.06 8.02 16.83
C ASN A 145 -20.58 7.13 17.98
N THR A 146 -20.34 5.85 17.73
CA THR A 146 -19.89 4.96 18.78
C THR A 146 -18.52 5.36 19.29
N ILE A 147 -18.38 5.38 20.63
CA ILE A 147 -17.07 5.48 21.28
C ILE A 147 -16.45 4.11 21.53
N ASN A 148 -17.19 3.03 21.26
CA ASN A 148 -16.71 1.67 21.42
C ASN A 148 -15.87 1.27 20.22
N ALA A 149 -14.57 1.11 20.43
CA ALA A 149 -13.62 0.84 19.36
C ALA A 149 -13.83 -0.54 18.71
N SER A 150 -14.26 -1.55 19.48
CA SER A 150 -14.57 -2.87 18.93
C SER A 150 -15.70 -2.79 17.91
N LEU A 151 -16.75 -2.04 18.24
CA LEU A 151 -17.89 -1.83 17.35
C LEU A 151 -17.48 -0.99 16.11
N ALA A 152 -16.73 0.09 16.31
CA ALA A 152 -16.26 0.95 15.22
C ALA A 152 -15.34 0.18 14.25
N CYS A 153 -14.35 -0.56 14.75
CA CYS A 153 -13.44 -1.35 13.91
C CYS A 153 -14.16 -2.50 13.20
N ALA A 154 -15.14 -3.16 13.85
CA ALA A 154 -15.97 -4.17 13.20
C ALA A 154 -16.79 -3.58 12.05
N PHE A 155 -17.31 -2.35 12.21
CA PHE A 155 -18.03 -1.64 11.15
C PHE A 155 -17.12 -1.26 10.00
N SER A 156 -15.94 -0.72 10.26
CA SER A 156 -14.93 -0.39 9.23
C SER A 156 -14.53 -1.64 8.42
N ARG A 157 -14.34 -2.78 9.07
CA ARG A 157 -14.08 -4.07 8.41
C ARG A 157 -15.25 -4.47 7.51
N TYR A 158 -16.47 -4.34 7.98
CA TYR A 158 -17.67 -4.62 7.19
C TYR A 158 -17.79 -3.70 5.97
N GLN A 159 -17.52 -2.40 6.13
CA GLN A 159 -17.53 -1.45 5.01
C GLN A 159 -16.51 -1.86 3.93
N ARG A 160 -15.27 -2.24 4.30
CA ARG A 160 -14.27 -2.75 3.34
C ARG A 160 -14.70 -4.04 2.66
N GLN A 161 -15.33 -4.95 3.41
CA GLN A 161 -15.91 -6.18 2.83
C GLN A 161 -16.94 -5.86 1.76
N GLN A 162 -17.78 -4.83 1.95
CA GLN A 162 -18.76 -4.42 0.93
C GLN A 162 -18.12 -3.90 -0.35
N VAL A 163 -16.93 -3.28 -0.27
CA VAL A 163 -16.14 -2.91 -1.47
C VAL A 163 -15.66 -4.17 -2.20
N THR A 164 -15.12 -5.14 -1.47
CA THR A 164 -14.68 -6.43 -2.01
C THR A 164 -15.83 -7.14 -2.73
N GLU A 165 -17.00 -7.23 -2.11
CA GLU A 165 -18.20 -7.83 -2.68
C GLU A 165 -18.71 -7.07 -3.91
N TYR A 166 -18.62 -5.74 -3.90
CA TYR A 166 -19.04 -4.90 -5.02
C TYR A 166 -18.16 -5.12 -6.25
N LEU A 167 -16.84 -5.17 -6.08
CA LEU A 167 -15.92 -5.44 -7.17
C LEU A 167 -16.05 -6.88 -7.69
N ALA A 168 -16.19 -7.86 -6.81
CA ALA A 168 -16.45 -9.25 -7.20
C ALA A 168 -17.76 -9.40 -7.99
N TRP A 169 -18.81 -8.69 -7.57
CA TRP A 169 -20.08 -8.66 -8.29
C TRP A 169 -19.95 -8.04 -9.70
N GLN A 170 -19.24 -6.93 -9.86
CA GLN A 170 -18.98 -6.37 -11.18
C GLN A 170 -18.13 -7.32 -12.04
N ALA A 171 -17.09 -7.93 -11.46
CA ALA A 171 -16.25 -8.90 -12.17
C ALA A 171 -17.08 -10.08 -12.70
N ALA A 172 -18.01 -10.60 -11.90
CA ALA A 172 -18.88 -11.69 -12.31
C ALA A 172 -19.73 -11.31 -13.53
N ILE A 173 -20.32 -10.10 -13.54
CA ILE A 173 -21.11 -9.61 -14.68
C ILE A 173 -20.23 -9.44 -15.92
N VAL A 174 -19.06 -8.82 -15.77
CA VAL A 174 -18.13 -8.59 -16.89
C VAL A 174 -17.70 -9.92 -17.51
N ARG A 175 -17.40 -10.94 -16.69
CA ARG A 175 -16.98 -12.27 -17.18
C ARG A 175 -18.04 -13.03 -17.96
N GLU A 176 -19.32 -12.70 -17.81
CA GLU A 176 -20.39 -13.27 -18.66
C GLU A 176 -20.23 -12.87 -20.14
N TYR A 177 -19.53 -11.77 -20.42
CA TYR A 177 -19.36 -11.20 -21.77
C TYR A 177 -17.92 -11.20 -22.26
N ALA A 178 -16.96 -11.13 -21.36
CA ALA A 178 -15.53 -10.99 -21.71
C ALA A 178 -15.05 -12.16 -22.57
N GLN A 179 -14.26 -11.86 -23.61
CA GLN A 179 -13.66 -12.88 -24.45
C GLN A 179 -12.48 -13.56 -23.71
N PRO A 180 -12.10 -14.80 -24.06
CA PRO A 180 -11.04 -15.56 -23.34
C PRO A 180 -9.68 -14.86 -23.24
N HIS A 181 -9.37 -13.95 -24.14
CA HIS A 181 -8.12 -13.20 -24.17
C HIS A 181 -8.20 -11.85 -23.41
N GLN A 182 -9.37 -11.45 -22.95
CA GLN A 182 -9.59 -10.19 -22.24
C GLN A 182 -9.47 -10.41 -20.74
N PHE A 183 -8.67 -9.59 -20.09
CA PHE A 183 -8.48 -9.62 -18.64
C PHE A 183 -9.44 -8.66 -17.93
N VAL A 184 -9.62 -8.90 -16.64
CA VAL A 184 -10.34 -8.01 -15.71
C VAL A 184 -9.35 -7.42 -14.74
N THR A 185 -9.37 -6.10 -14.58
CA THR A 185 -8.51 -5.34 -13.65
C THR A 185 -9.30 -4.26 -12.92
N HIS A 186 -8.66 -3.61 -11.95
CA HIS A 186 -9.18 -2.45 -11.23
C HIS A 186 -8.02 -1.54 -10.83
N ASN A 187 -8.23 -0.24 -10.84
CA ASN A 187 -7.26 0.76 -10.46
C ASN A 187 -7.38 1.11 -8.97
N PHE A 188 -6.69 0.37 -8.11
CA PHE A 188 -6.62 0.71 -6.69
C PHE A 188 -5.86 2.02 -6.47
N ASP A 189 -6.35 2.85 -5.57
CA ASP A 189 -5.63 4.02 -5.08
C ASP A 189 -5.10 3.82 -3.66
N PHE A 190 -4.37 4.80 -3.17
CA PHE A 190 -3.80 4.84 -1.83
C PHE A 190 -4.44 5.94 -0.98
N GLU A 191 -4.04 6.05 0.29
CA GLU A 191 -4.45 7.16 1.12
C GLU A 191 -3.82 8.46 0.60
N TRP A 192 -4.66 9.38 0.15
CA TRP A 192 -4.22 10.66 -0.35
C TRP A 192 -3.89 11.63 0.79
N ARG A 193 -2.63 12.01 0.89
CA ARG A 193 -2.15 13.11 1.73
C ARG A 193 -1.47 14.15 0.86
N GLY A 194 -2.26 14.75 -0.04
CA GLY A 194 -1.76 15.55 -1.15
C GLY A 194 -1.32 14.68 -2.34
N TYR A 195 -0.79 13.47 -2.09
CA TYR A 195 -0.42 12.44 -3.07
C TYR A 195 -0.62 11.05 -2.51
N SER A 196 -0.50 10.02 -3.35
CA SER A 196 -0.54 8.63 -2.93
C SER A 196 0.55 8.38 -1.89
N TYR A 197 0.16 8.16 -0.65
CA TYR A 197 1.10 8.21 0.46
C TYR A 197 1.11 6.95 1.32
N GLY A 198 -0.02 6.39 1.64
CA GLY A 198 -0.14 5.23 2.51
C GLY A 198 -1.21 4.26 2.04
N VAL A 199 -1.44 3.23 2.84
CA VAL A 199 -2.46 2.24 2.57
C VAL A 199 -3.84 2.88 2.61
N GLN A 200 -4.69 2.54 1.64
CA GLN A 200 -6.07 3.03 1.60
C GLN A 200 -6.90 2.41 2.74
N PRO A 201 -7.43 3.21 3.69
CA PRO A 201 -8.17 2.67 4.82
C PRO A 201 -9.57 2.16 4.45
N ARG A 202 -10.09 2.55 3.28
CA ARG A 202 -11.47 2.30 2.84
C ARG A 202 -11.62 1.09 1.94
N VAL A 203 -10.54 0.35 1.70
CA VAL A 203 -10.49 -0.85 0.85
C VAL A 203 -9.52 -1.85 1.45
N ASP A 204 -9.86 -3.11 1.45
CA ASP A 204 -8.91 -4.21 1.58
C ASP A 204 -8.40 -4.60 0.19
N HIS A 205 -7.21 -4.10 -0.18
CA HIS A 205 -6.63 -4.34 -1.50
C HIS A 205 -6.40 -5.84 -1.77
N PHE A 206 -5.96 -6.60 -0.75
CA PHE A 206 -5.67 -8.03 -0.91
C PHE A 206 -6.94 -8.84 -1.15
N ALA A 207 -7.99 -8.58 -0.37
CA ALA A 207 -9.27 -9.25 -0.54
C ALA A 207 -9.93 -8.86 -1.87
N ALA A 208 -9.95 -7.57 -2.21
CA ALA A 208 -10.58 -7.07 -3.42
C ALA A 208 -9.87 -7.55 -4.70
N ALA A 209 -8.54 -7.67 -4.69
CA ALA A 209 -7.76 -8.14 -5.83
C ALA A 209 -8.05 -9.61 -6.22
N GLN A 210 -8.66 -10.41 -5.33
CA GLN A 210 -9.00 -11.80 -5.65
C GLN A 210 -10.00 -11.91 -6.80
N ALA A 211 -10.83 -10.89 -7.00
CA ALA A 211 -11.78 -10.83 -8.12
C ALA A 211 -11.15 -10.51 -9.47
N LEU A 212 -9.88 -10.09 -9.51
CA LEU A 212 -9.18 -9.60 -10.70
C LEU A 212 -8.30 -10.67 -11.33
N ASP A 213 -8.05 -10.54 -12.63
CA ASP A 213 -7.03 -11.34 -13.34
C ASP A 213 -5.65 -10.70 -13.20
N ILE A 214 -5.57 -9.37 -13.28
CA ILE A 214 -4.34 -8.57 -13.15
C ILE A 214 -4.60 -7.46 -12.14
N ALA A 215 -3.70 -7.30 -11.17
CA ALA A 215 -3.75 -6.18 -10.23
C ALA A 215 -3.40 -4.88 -10.96
N GLY A 216 -4.18 -3.84 -10.72
CA GLY A 216 -3.94 -2.49 -11.23
C GLY A 216 -3.89 -1.46 -10.11
N VAL A 217 -3.22 -0.35 -10.36
CA VAL A 217 -2.99 0.67 -9.34
C VAL A 217 -2.84 2.05 -9.96
N ASP A 218 -3.25 3.07 -9.20
CA ASP A 218 -3.00 4.47 -9.49
C ASP A 218 -1.95 4.99 -8.51
N ILE A 219 -0.80 5.37 -9.04
CA ILE A 219 0.32 5.89 -8.24
C ILE A 219 0.59 7.32 -8.66
N TYR A 220 0.23 8.26 -7.78
CA TYR A 220 0.56 9.66 -7.92
C TYR A 220 1.55 10.07 -6.83
N HIS A 221 2.43 11.02 -7.12
CA HIS A 221 3.53 11.37 -6.24
C HIS A 221 4.04 12.79 -6.51
N PRO A 222 4.81 13.40 -5.58
CA PRO A 222 5.50 14.65 -5.82
C PRO A 222 6.42 14.61 -7.04
N SER A 223 6.63 15.75 -7.69
CA SER A 223 7.59 15.95 -8.77
C SER A 223 8.58 17.07 -8.42
N GLN A 224 9.43 17.46 -9.36
CA GLN A 224 10.46 18.50 -9.21
C GLN A 224 11.44 18.16 -8.07
N ALA A 225 11.75 19.11 -7.19
CA ALA A 225 12.66 18.90 -6.06
C ALA A 225 12.14 17.90 -5.01
N HIS A 226 10.85 17.57 -5.05
CA HIS A 226 10.20 16.68 -4.10
C HIS A 226 10.05 15.22 -4.59
N LEU A 227 10.52 14.92 -5.80
CA LEU A 227 10.52 13.56 -6.34
C LEU A 227 11.55 12.70 -5.63
N THR A 228 11.10 11.65 -4.96
CA THR A 228 11.97 10.73 -4.19
C THR A 228 11.93 9.29 -4.67
N GLY A 229 10.92 8.89 -5.43
CA GLY A 229 10.68 7.51 -5.84
C GLY A 229 10.11 6.60 -4.73
N ARG A 230 9.95 7.10 -3.50
CA ARG A 230 9.43 6.31 -2.37
C ARG A 230 7.99 5.87 -2.59
N GLU A 231 7.14 6.74 -3.15
CA GLU A 231 5.74 6.44 -3.48
C GLU A 231 5.63 5.35 -4.54
N ILE A 232 6.47 5.41 -5.58
CA ILE A 232 6.53 4.40 -6.64
C ILE A 232 6.96 3.05 -6.06
N ALA A 233 8.00 3.05 -5.23
CA ALA A 233 8.49 1.83 -4.58
C ALA A 233 7.44 1.22 -3.64
N PHE A 234 6.79 2.05 -2.82
CA PHE A 234 5.75 1.64 -1.88
C PHE A 234 4.52 1.07 -2.59
N GLY A 235 3.97 1.82 -3.54
CA GLY A 235 2.81 1.39 -4.33
C GLY A 235 3.10 0.12 -5.12
N GLY A 236 4.30 0.02 -5.71
CA GLY A 236 4.77 -1.17 -6.41
C GLY A 236 4.90 -2.38 -5.49
N ALA A 237 5.42 -2.21 -4.27
CA ALA A 237 5.58 -3.31 -3.30
C ALA A 237 4.24 -3.89 -2.86
N ILE A 238 3.22 -3.05 -2.62
CA ILE A 238 1.86 -3.53 -2.31
C ILE A 238 1.26 -4.23 -3.52
N THR A 239 1.24 -3.56 -4.68
CA THR A 239 0.50 -4.04 -5.85
C THR A 239 1.07 -5.36 -6.39
N ARG A 240 2.41 -5.49 -6.40
CA ARG A 240 3.08 -6.74 -6.76
C ARG A 240 2.69 -7.91 -5.86
N SER A 241 2.39 -7.65 -4.59
CA SER A 241 2.01 -8.67 -3.61
C SER A 241 0.53 -9.06 -3.66
N LEU A 242 -0.33 -8.29 -4.36
CA LEU A 242 -1.76 -8.61 -4.50
C LEU A 242 -2.00 -9.88 -5.34
N LYS A 243 -1.15 -10.12 -6.34
CA LYS A 243 -1.14 -11.30 -7.21
C LYS A 243 0.27 -11.86 -7.29
N PRO A 244 0.70 -12.69 -6.33
CA PRO A 244 2.07 -13.21 -6.29
C PRO A 244 2.48 -13.90 -7.58
N GLY A 245 3.68 -13.59 -8.06
CA GLY A 245 4.23 -14.18 -9.31
C GLY A 245 3.77 -13.50 -10.61
N GLN A 246 2.85 -12.53 -10.54
CA GLN A 246 2.41 -11.75 -11.69
C GLN A 246 2.93 -10.31 -11.63
N ASN A 247 3.15 -9.71 -12.81
CA ASN A 247 3.37 -8.27 -12.93
C ASN A 247 2.03 -7.53 -12.87
N TYR A 248 2.05 -6.31 -12.36
CA TYR A 248 0.87 -5.47 -12.20
C TYR A 248 0.84 -4.35 -13.24
N PHE A 249 -0.28 -3.65 -13.33
CA PHE A 249 -0.44 -2.48 -14.18
C PHE A 249 -0.48 -1.20 -13.37
N VAL A 250 0.27 -0.18 -13.79
CA VAL A 250 0.04 1.19 -13.39
C VAL A 250 -0.99 1.77 -14.35
N LEU A 251 -2.26 1.77 -13.93
CA LEU A 251 -3.39 2.21 -14.75
C LEU A 251 -3.49 3.72 -14.82
N GLU A 252 -3.01 4.40 -13.76
CA GLU A 252 -2.86 5.84 -13.74
C GLU A 252 -1.57 6.27 -13.03
N THR A 253 -0.85 7.20 -13.64
CA THR A 253 0.16 8.05 -13.00
C THR A 253 0.17 9.40 -13.70
N GLN A 254 0.67 10.44 -13.02
CA GLN A 254 0.66 11.78 -13.63
C GLN A 254 1.56 11.87 -14.87
N ALA A 255 1.05 12.52 -15.92
CA ALA A 255 1.88 13.04 -17.00
C ALA A 255 2.67 14.26 -16.53
N GLN A 256 1.97 15.33 -16.21
CA GLN A 256 2.54 16.53 -15.60
C GLN A 256 2.09 16.71 -14.14
N GLY A 257 0.84 16.37 -13.82
CA GLY A 257 0.24 16.52 -12.51
C GLY A 257 -0.50 17.83 -12.31
N PHE A 258 -0.75 18.17 -11.05
CA PHE A 258 -1.48 19.37 -10.63
C PHE A 258 -0.78 20.68 -11.03
N ALA A 259 -1.45 21.80 -10.80
CA ALA A 259 -0.99 23.14 -11.14
C ALA A 259 0.43 23.45 -10.60
N GLN A 260 0.73 23.00 -9.37
CA GLN A 260 2.00 23.27 -8.70
C GLN A 260 3.20 22.50 -9.26
N TRP A 261 2.99 21.50 -10.11
CA TRP A 261 4.07 20.68 -10.62
C TRP A 261 4.07 20.55 -12.14
N THR A 262 5.27 20.54 -12.68
CA THR A 262 5.62 20.12 -14.02
C THR A 262 6.96 19.39 -13.88
N PRO A 263 7.13 18.16 -14.37
CA PRO A 263 8.35 17.41 -14.15
C PRO A 263 9.55 18.15 -14.72
N PHE A 264 10.69 18.12 -14.01
CA PHE A 264 11.95 18.57 -14.56
C PHE A 264 12.40 17.63 -15.71
N PRO A 265 13.22 18.11 -16.66
CA PRO A 265 13.74 17.24 -17.72
C PRO A 265 14.40 15.97 -17.17
N GLY A 266 14.02 14.83 -17.70
CA GLY A 266 14.47 13.49 -17.27
C GLY A 266 13.59 12.83 -16.23
N GLN A 267 12.77 13.59 -15.48
CA GLN A 267 11.98 13.02 -14.38
C GLN A 267 10.87 12.09 -14.85
N LEU A 268 10.17 12.40 -15.94
CA LEU A 268 9.10 11.52 -16.42
C LEU A 268 9.66 10.16 -16.84
N ARG A 269 10.83 10.15 -17.50
CA ARG A 269 11.50 8.93 -17.92
C ARG A 269 12.03 8.13 -16.71
N LEU A 270 12.64 8.81 -15.74
CA LEU A 270 13.09 8.20 -14.49
C LEU A 270 11.92 7.56 -13.71
N GLN A 271 10.76 8.22 -13.64
CA GLN A 271 9.54 7.70 -13.02
C GLN A 271 9.02 6.45 -13.73
N ALA A 272 8.92 6.50 -15.08
CA ALA A 272 8.44 5.38 -15.88
C ALA A 272 9.29 4.12 -15.66
N PHE A 273 10.61 4.25 -15.70
CA PHE A 273 11.50 3.12 -15.44
C PHE A 273 11.53 2.68 -13.97
N SER A 274 11.23 3.57 -13.04
CA SER A 274 11.05 3.20 -11.62
C SER A 274 9.82 2.32 -11.41
N HIS A 275 8.71 2.56 -12.14
CA HIS A 275 7.56 1.65 -12.15
C HIS A 275 7.93 0.27 -12.69
N ILE A 276 8.66 0.22 -13.81
CA ILE A 276 9.16 -1.06 -14.38
C ILE A 276 10.08 -1.77 -13.39
N ALA A 277 11.02 -1.06 -12.78
CA ALA A 277 11.93 -1.60 -11.77
C ALA A 277 11.22 -2.03 -10.47
N SER A 278 9.97 -1.65 -10.29
CA SER A 278 9.10 -2.10 -9.20
C SER A 278 8.20 -3.28 -9.59
N GLY A 279 8.25 -3.74 -10.84
CA GLY A 279 7.51 -4.90 -11.34
C GLY A 279 6.25 -4.56 -12.15
N ALA A 280 6.05 -3.31 -12.54
CA ALA A 280 4.96 -2.95 -13.44
C ALA A 280 5.22 -3.49 -14.86
N ALA A 281 4.18 -4.02 -15.51
CA ALA A 281 4.20 -4.42 -16.92
C ALA A 281 3.60 -3.36 -17.85
N MET A 282 2.95 -2.36 -17.30
CA MET A 282 2.33 -1.26 -18.04
C MET A 282 2.38 0.03 -17.21
N VAL A 283 2.59 1.15 -17.90
CA VAL A 283 2.50 2.50 -17.32
C VAL A 283 1.56 3.31 -18.19
N SER A 284 0.46 3.77 -17.62
CA SER A 284 -0.56 4.59 -18.28
C SER A 284 -0.66 5.95 -17.62
N TYR A 285 -0.64 7.01 -18.45
CA TYR A 285 -0.63 8.38 -17.94
C TYR A 285 -2.04 8.95 -17.83
N TRP A 286 -2.35 9.58 -16.71
CA TRP A 286 -3.45 10.52 -16.59
C TRP A 286 -2.93 11.92 -16.94
N HIS A 287 -3.21 12.48 -18.13
CA HIS A 287 -4.00 11.93 -19.20
C HIS A 287 -3.46 12.42 -20.56
N TRP A 288 -4.19 12.11 -21.67
CA TRP A 288 -3.72 12.39 -23.03
C TRP A 288 -3.47 13.87 -23.29
N HIS A 289 -4.45 14.74 -23.00
CA HIS A 289 -4.31 16.19 -23.14
C HIS A 289 -4.87 16.93 -21.93
N SER A 290 -4.36 18.12 -21.66
CA SER A 290 -4.86 18.98 -20.58
C SER A 290 -6.33 19.34 -20.80
N ILE A 291 -7.17 19.17 -19.77
CA ILE A 291 -8.64 19.34 -19.86
C ILE A 291 -8.98 20.83 -19.94
N HIS A 292 -9.88 21.18 -20.88
CA HIS A 292 -10.23 22.58 -21.17
C HIS A 292 -11.22 23.17 -20.16
N ASN A 293 -12.09 22.33 -19.60
CA ASN A 293 -13.09 22.71 -18.61
C ASN A 293 -13.44 21.51 -17.75
N ALA A 294 -14.03 21.69 -16.64
CA ALA A 294 -14.39 20.75 -15.60
C ALA A 294 -13.46 20.84 -14.38
N PHE A 295 -13.68 19.97 -13.40
CA PHE A 295 -12.96 20.00 -12.12
C PHE A 295 -11.43 19.83 -12.26
N GLU A 296 -10.99 18.99 -13.22
CA GLU A 296 -9.58 18.67 -13.44
C GLU A 296 -8.89 19.53 -14.49
N THR A 297 -9.35 20.74 -14.76
CA THR A 297 -8.78 21.64 -15.77
C THR A 297 -7.27 21.89 -15.56
N TYR A 298 -6.81 21.91 -14.32
CA TYR A 298 -5.38 22.10 -14.00
C TYR A 298 -4.61 20.81 -13.76
N TRP A 299 -5.22 19.67 -13.95
CA TRP A 299 -4.50 18.41 -14.06
C TRP A 299 -3.98 18.26 -15.48
N LYS A 300 -2.70 18.58 -15.67
CA LYS A 300 -2.09 18.72 -17.00
C LYS A 300 -1.73 17.36 -17.59
N GLY A 301 -2.15 17.15 -18.84
CA GLY A 301 -1.90 15.92 -19.60
C GLY A 301 -0.55 15.90 -20.33
N LEU A 302 -0.37 14.91 -21.20
CA LEU A 302 0.79 14.82 -22.09
C LEU A 302 0.85 15.99 -23.07
N LEU A 303 -0.29 16.34 -23.68
CA LEU A 303 -0.43 17.52 -24.53
C LEU A 303 -0.87 18.73 -23.70
N SER A 304 -0.43 19.91 -24.08
CA SER A 304 -0.85 21.19 -23.49
C SER A 304 -2.32 21.49 -23.79
N HIS A 305 -2.89 22.56 -23.18
CA HIS A 305 -4.28 22.97 -23.44
C HIS A 305 -4.52 23.36 -24.91
N ASP A 306 -3.50 23.83 -25.63
CA ASP A 306 -3.56 24.14 -27.06
C ASP A 306 -3.23 22.91 -27.96
N PHE A 307 -3.20 21.71 -27.38
CA PHE A 307 -2.79 20.46 -28.00
C PHE A 307 -1.36 20.43 -28.52
N SER A 308 -0.52 21.38 -28.14
CA SER A 308 0.88 21.40 -28.54
C SER A 308 1.69 20.26 -27.90
N ARG A 309 2.69 19.79 -28.64
CA ARG A 309 3.67 18.80 -28.21
C ARG A 309 4.74 19.50 -27.36
N ASN A 310 4.55 19.47 -26.07
CA ASN A 310 5.46 20.08 -25.09
C ASN A 310 6.63 19.12 -24.72
N PRO A 311 7.60 19.55 -23.89
CA PRO A 311 8.71 18.69 -23.46
C PRO A 311 8.29 17.39 -22.79
N THR A 312 7.19 17.39 -22.02
CA THR A 312 6.64 16.17 -21.39
C THR A 312 6.18 15.15 -22.44
N TRP A 313 5.51 15.60 -23.50
CA TRP A 313 5.13 14.73 -24.61
C TRP A 313 6.36 14.16 -25.34
N GLN A 314 7.40 14.97 -25.54
CA GLN A 314 8.65 14.52 -26.18
C GLN A 314 9.32 13.44 -25.33
N GLU A 315 9.37 13.64 -24.02
CA GLU A 315 9.92 12.65 -23.08
C GLU A 315 9.09 11.35 -23.07
N ALA A 316 7.76 11.45 -23.07
CA ALA A 316 6.87 10.29 -23.18
C ALA A 316 7.07 9.51 -24.49
N THR A 317 7.33 10.20 -25.60
CA THR A 317 7.68 9.57 -26.89
C THR A 317 8.99 8.78 -26.77
N THR A 318 10.00 9.33 -26.09
CA THR A 318 11.27 8.66 -25.83
C THR A 318 11.05 7.42 -24.95
N ILE A 319 10.22 7.51 -23.91
CA ILE A 319 9.86 6.38 -23.03
C ILE A 319 9.22 5.25 -23.86
N GLY A 320 8.27 5.58 -24.74
CA GLY A 320 7.63 4.59 -25.61
C GLY A 320 8.62 3.87 -26.53
N ALA A 321 9.54 4.61 -27.13
CA ALA A 321 10.61 4.04 -27.96
C ALA A 321 11.55 3.13 -27.16
N ASP A 322 11.94 3.55 -25.96
CA ASP A 322 12.78 2.74 -25.06
C ASP A 322 12.05 1.46 -24.61
N PHE A 323 10.78 1.55 -24.25
CA PHE A 323 9.99 0.37 -23.87
C PHE A 323 9.89 -0.62 -25.02
N ALA A 324 9.60 -0.16 -26.23
CA ALA A 324 9.56 -1.01 -27.42
C ALA A 324 10.91 -1.72 -27.65
N ARG A 325 12.02 -0.98 -27.58
CA ARG A 325 13.37 -1.50 -27.78
C ARG A 325 13.84 -2.46 -26.70
N LEU A 326 13.52 -2.17 -25.42
CA LEU A 326 13.99 -2.91 -24.26
C LEU A 326 13.01 -3.99 -23.79
N SER A 327 11.85 -4.12 -24.42
CA SER A 327 10.83 -5.12 -24.07
C SER A 327 11.37 -6.55 -23.97
N PRO A 328 12.27 -7.03 -24.85
CA PRO A 328 12.82 -8.37 -24.71
C PRO A 328 13.55 -8.63 -23.39
N GLN A 329 14.20 -7.61 -22.82
CA GLN A 329 14.94 -7.70 -21.57
C GLN A 329 14.09 -7.34 -20.35
N LEU A 330 13.12 -6.43 -20.50
CA LEU A 330 12.38 -5.83 -19.38
C LEU A 330 10.95 -6.36 -19.20
N ALA A 331 10.44 -7.15 -20.13
CA ALA A 331 9.14 -7.78 -19.95
C ALA A 331 9.19 -8.86 -18.87
N GLU A 332 8.14 -8.92 -18.03
CA GLU A 332 7.97 -9.94 -16.98
C GLU A 332 9.12 -10.02 -15.98
N LEU A 333 9.65 -8.87 -15.59
CA LEU A 333 10.65 -8.80 -14.52
C LEU A 333 10.09 -9.35 -13.21
N LYS A 334 10.89 -10.11 -12.49
CA LYS A 334 10.55 -10.69 -11.18
C LYS A 334 11.45 -10.13 -10.09
N ALA A 335 10.83 -9.70 -9.00
CA ALA A 335 11.56 -9.38 -7.77
C ALA A 335 11.89 -10.67 -7.01
N GLU A 336 13.11 -10.76 -6.48
CA GLU A 336 13.56 -11.86 -5.63
C GLU A 336 13.83 -11.35 -4.20
N ASN A 337 12.84 -10.64 -3.65
CA ASN A 337 12.95 -10.07 -2.32
C ASN A 337 12.86 -11.15 -1.25
N ASP A 338 13.73 -11.04 -0.25
CA ASP A 338 13.75 -11.87 0.95
C ASP A 338 13.44 -11.08 2.25
N VAL A 339 12.95 -9.86 2.09
CA VAL A 339 12.42 -9.00 3.15
C VAL A 339 10.94 -8.70 2.88
N ALA A 340 10.11 -8.85 3.90
CA ALA A 340 8.69 -8.53 3.86
C ALA A 340 8.31 -7.54 4.97
N LEU A 341 7.33 -6.69 4.68
CA LEU A 341 6.70 -5.73 5.60
C LEU A 341 5.23 -6.12 5.75
N LEU A 342 4.80 -6.44 6.98
CA LEU A 342 3.45 -6.91 7.26
C LEU A 342 2.49 -5.74 7.46
N ILE A 343 1.43 -5.71 6.65
CA ILE A 343 0.32 -4.74 6.75
C ILE A 343 -0.89 -5.38 7.45
N SER A 344 -1.66 -4.59 8.19
CA SER A 344 -2.93 -5.01 8.78
C SER A 344 -3.93 -3.85 8.81
N ASN A 345 -5.07 -4.04 8.15
CA ASN A 345 -6.18 -3.08 8.22
C ASN A 345 -6.78 -3.02 9.63
N GLU A 346 -6.82 -4.14 10.35
CA GLU A 346 -7.31 -4.22 11.73
C GLU A 346 -6.42 -3.43 12.69
N ALA A 347 -5.10 -3.56 12.54
CA ALA A 347 -4.15 -2.78 13.32
C ALA A 347 -4.23 -1.27 12.99
N MET A 348 -4.46 -0.93 11.72
CA MET A 348 -4.67 0.45 11.29
C MET A 348 -5.90 1.08 11.96
N ASP A 349 -7.05 0.41 11.91
CA ASP A 349 -8.27 0.89 12.54
C ASP A 349 -8.10 1.04 14.06
N ALA A 350 -7.54 0.01 14.71
CA ALA A 350 -7.35 -0.01 16.15
C ALA A 350 -6.38 1.08 16.64
N LEU A 351 -5.25 1.28 15.97
CA LEU A 351 -4.28 2.32 16.31
C LEU A 351 -4.88 3.73 16.16
N ASN A 352 -5.67 3.96 15.12
CA ASN A 352 -6.31 5.25 14.89
C ASN A 352 -7.36 5.59 15.98
N HIS A 353 -7.89 4.59 16.68
CA HIS A 353 -8.79 4.80 17.82
C HIS A 353 -8.06 5.04 19.15
N PHE A 354 -6.90 4.43 19.36
CA PHE A 354 -6.32 4.31 20.70
C PHE A 354 -5.00 5.05 20.93
N LEU A 355 -4.31 5.47 19.90
CA LEU A 355 -3.20 6.37 20.17
C LEU A 355 -3.75 7.75 20.50
N PRO A 356 -3.33 8.34 21.65
CA PRO A 356 -3.66 9.71 21.96
C PRO A 356 -3.12 10.56 20.81
N GLY A 357 -4.04 10.90 19.95
CA GLY A 357 -3.65 11.56 18.74
C GLY A 357 -4.01 13.00 18.84
N ASP A 358 -3.32 13.71 18.17
CA ASP A 358 -3.77 14.90 17.55
C ASP A 358 -4.45 14.52 16.23
N ALA A 359 -5.04 15.50 15.59
CA ALA A 359 -5.72 15.37 14.31
C ALA A 359 -4.76 15.08 13.11
N ARG A 360 -3.70 14.31 13.28
CA ARG A 360 -2.71 14.02 12.23
C ARG A 360 -3.20 13.06 11.16
N GLY A 361 -4.41 12.51 11.31
CA GLY A 361 -4.97 11.56 10.38
C GLY A 361 -4.52 10.12 10.67
N ASN A 362 -4.20 9.34 9.65
CA ASN A 362 -3.90 7.92 9.78
C ASN A 362 -2.48 7.69 10.33
N ILE A 363 -2.38 7.54 11.66
CA ILE A 363 -1.11 7.31 12.38
C ILE A 363 -0.45 6.00 11.94
N TYR A 364 -1.23 4.97 11.66
CA TYR A 364 -0.70 3.70 11.18
C TYR A 364 0.13 3.89 9.90
N ASN A 365 -0.35 4.71 8.97
CA ASN A 365 0.38 5.00 7.75
C ASN A 365 1.69 5.78 8.00
N ASP A 366 1.73 6.67 8.99
CA ASP A 366 2.98 7.33 9.37
C ASP A 366 4.02 6.34 9.88
N ILE A 367 3.60 5.39 10.74
CA ILE A 367 4.47 4.33 11.26
C ILE A 367 4.92 3.43 10.11
N PHE A 368 3.98 2.91 9.33
CA PHE A 368 4.22 1.95 8.27
C PHE A 368 5.17 2.50 7.18
N ARG A 369 4.91 3.74 6.71
CA ARG A 369 5.77 4.44 5.76
C ARG A 369 7.15 4.73 6.32
N ARG A 370 7.29 5.02 7.62
CA ARG A 370 8.60 5.26 8.23
C ARG A 370 9.50 4.03 8.13
N PHE A 371 8.98 2.84 8.41
CA PHE A 371 9.73 1.59 8.23
C PHE A 371 10.06 1.32 6.76
N HIS A 372 9.09 1.47 5.85
CA HIS A 372 9.34 1.32 4.42
C HIS A 372 10.42 2.28 3.92
N ASP A 373 10.29 3.56 4.22
CA ASP A 373 11.17 4.59 3.69
C ASP A 373 12.59 4.51 4.28
N ALA A 374 12.74 4.05 5.54
CA ALA A 374 14.05 3.79 6.14
C ALA A 374 14.81 2.71 5.37
N LEU A 375 14.14 1.64 4.96
CA LEU A 375 14.75 0.57 4.19
C LEU A 375 14.99 0.97 2.72
N TYR A 376 14.05 1.70 2.12
CA TYR A 376 14.21 2.25 0.79
C TYR A 376 15.47 3.14 0.68
N ASP A 377 15.68 4.04 1.64
CA ASP A 377 16.85 4.93 1.69
C ASP A 377 18.17 4.16 1.79
N HIS A 378 18.14 2.91 2.22
CA HIS A 378 19.28 1.98 2.35
C HIS A 378 19.36 0.94 1.21
N ASN A 379 18.62 1.12 0.12
CA ASN A 379 18.58 0.20 -1.01
C ASN A 379 18.22 -1.24 -0.59
N ILE A 380 17.27 -1.36 0.33
CA ILE A 380 16.69 -2.63 0.72
C ILE A 380 15.31 -2.73 0.09
N SER A 381 15.18 -3.59 -0.91
CA SER A 381 13.91 -3.88 -1.58
C SER A 381 13.08 -4.82 -0.72
N LEU A 382 11.76 -4.63 -0.71
CA LEU A 382 10.85 -5.46 0.09
C LEU A 382 9.52 -5.70 -0.63
N ASP A 383 8.80 -6.71 -0.18
CA ASP A 383 7.41 -6.93 -0.51
C ASP A 383 6.52 -6.53 0.68
N ILE A 384 5.29 -6.12 0.43
CA ILE A 384 4.30 -5.82 1.46
C ILE A 384 3.26 -6.94 1.46
N ILE A 385 3.14 -7.64 2.58
CA ILE A 385 2.28 -8.81 2.74
C ILE A 385 1.24 -8.56 3.83
N HIS A 386 0.12 -9.29 3.80
CA HIS A 386 -0.99 -9.15 4.76
C HIS A 386 -1.17 -10.37 5.68
N ASP A 387 -0.43 -11.44 5.44
CA ASP A 387 -0.50 -12.66 6.24
C ASP A 387 0.88 -13.34 6.33
N VAL A 388 1.04 -14.24 7.27
CA VAL A 388 2.20 -15.11 7.44
C VAL A 388 1.76 -16.56 7.30
N ASN A 389 2.12 -17.18 6.18
CA ASN A 389 1.71 -18.53 5.80
C ASN A 389 2.88 -19.29 5.12
N GLU A 390 2.63 -20.43 4.50
CA GLU A 390 3.69 -21.21 3.84
C GLU A 390 4.36 -20.45 2.69
N GLU A 391 3.62 -19.67 1.91
CA GLU A 391 4.17 -18.87 0.80
C GLU A 391 5.11 -17.77 1.30
N THR A 392 4.87 -17.26 2.51
CA THR A 392 5.70 -16.21 3.13
C THR A 392 6.96 -16.75 3.79
N SER A 393 7.10 -18.08 3.91
CA SER A 393 8.31 -18.74 4.44
C SER A 393 9.58 -18.47 3.61
N ARG A 394 9.43 -18.02 2.37
CA ARG A 394 10.55 -17.59 1.50
C ARG A 394 11.26 -16.32 2.00
N TYR A 395 10.57 -15.47 2.76
CA TYR A 395 11.19 -14.26 3.30
C TYR A 395 12.08 -14.63 4.47
N ARG A 396 13.30 -14.10 4.49
CA ARG A 396 14.26 -14.29 5.57
C ARG A 396 14.05 -13.30 6.70
N VAL A 397 13.47 -12.13 6.37
CA VAL A 397 13.21 -11.04 7.33
C VAL A 397 11.77 -10.59 7.21
N LEU A 398 11.08 -10.53 8.33
CA LEU A 398 9.73 -10.01 8.49
C LEU A 398 9.76 -8.75 9.35
N ILE A 399 9.15 -7.68 8.87
CA ILE A 399 9.00 -6.42 9.61
C ILE A 399 7.54 -6.23 9.98
N VAL A 400 7.27 -6.00 11.27
CA VAL A 400 5.94 -5.87 11.86
C VAL A 400 5.88 -4.53 12.60
N PRO A 401 5.53 -3.43 11.92
CA PRO A 401 5.73 -2.06 12.45
C PRO A 401 4.86 -1.67 13.64
N GLY A 402 3.69 -2.28 13.81
CA GLY A 402 2.75 -1.92 14.86
C GLY A 402 1.46 -2.72 14.73
N LEU A 403 1.56 -4.03 14.92
CA LEU A 403 0.44 -4.97 14.78
C LEU A 403 -0.43 -4.94 16.05
N TYR A 404 -1.07 -3.81 16.32
CA TYR A 404 -1.85 -3.56 17.53
C TYR A 404 -2.97 -4.57 17.75
N ALA A 405 -3.78 -4.80 16.73
CA ALA A 405 -4.88 -5.76 16.76
C ALA A 405 -4.61 -6.90 15.77
N ALA A 406 -4.69 -8.13 16.26
CA ALA A 406 -4.50 -9.33 15.44
C ALA A 406 -5.18 -10.54 16.09
N ASP A 407 -5.63 -11.48 15.28
CA ASP A 407 -6.06 -12.79 15.79
C ASP A 407 -4.86 -13.60 16.33
N GLU A 408 -5.14 -14.53 17.22
CA GLU A 408 -4.11 -15.36 17.85
C GLU A 408 -3.40 -16.26 16.85
N GLY A 409 -4.09 -16.67 15.78
CA GLY A 409 -3.54 -17.48 14.71
C GLY A 409 -2.41 -16.77 13.97
N LEU A 410 -2.60 -15.50 13.59
CA LEU A 410 -1.55 -14.71 12.94
C LEU A 410 -0.32 -14.55 13.86
N LEU A 411 -0.53 -14.23 15.13
CA LEU A 411 0.57 -14.07 16.10
C LEU A 411 1.33 -15.39 16.31
N THR A 412 0.63 -16.52 16.35
CA THR A 412 1.24 -17.85 16.43
C THR A 412 2.05 -18.16 15.17
N ARG A 413 1.53 -17.85 13.97
CA ARG A 413 2.28 -18.03 12.72
C ARG A 413 3.54 -17.16 12.67
N ILE A 414 3.53 -15.97 13.24
CA ILE A 414 4.74 -15.13 13.39
C ILE A 414 5.76 -15.82 14.31
N ASN A 415 5.35 -16.34 15.46
CA ASN A 415 6.24 -17.12 16.34
C ASN A 415 6.82 -18.33 15.62
N ASP A 416 6.00 -19.10 14.91
CA ASP A 416 6.43 -20.27 14.15
C ASP A 416 7.41 -19.91 13.03
N TYR A 417 7.17 -18.79 12.33
CA TYR A 417 8.09 -18.26 11.34
C TYR A 417 9.47 -17.98 11.93
N ILE A 418 9.52 -17.32 13.10
CA ILE A 418 10.78 -17.05 13.82
C ILE A 418 11.42 -18.36 14.27
N ALA A 419 10.65 -19.27 14.88
CA ALA A 419 11.17 -20.55 15.37
C ALA A 419 11.85 -21.40 14.27
N ARG A 420 11.38 -21.28 13.02
CA ARG A 420 11.93 -21.98 11.83
C ARG A 420 13.14 -21.29 11.20
N GLY A 421 13.64 -20.21 11.77
CA GLY A 421 14.84 -19.51 11.31
C GLY A 421 14.61 -18.11 10.73
N GLY A 422 13.37 -17.64 10.70
CA GLY A 422 13.04 -16.28 10.29
C GLY A 422 13.61 -15.22 11.24
N ARG A 423 13.90 -14.05 10.72
CA ARG A 423 14.27 -12.86 11.50
C ARG A 423 13.08 -11.92 11.53
N ALA A 424 12.71 -11.39 12.70
CA ALA A 424 11.60 -10.45 12.82
C ALA A 424 12.00 -9.16 13.51
N LEU A 425 11.68 -8.01 12.90
CA LEU A 425 11.74 -6.69 13.53
C LEU A 425 10.32 -6.29 13.90
N ILE A 426 10.00 -6.29 15.19
CA ILE A 426 8.65 -6.11 15.71
C ILE A 426 8.57 -4.77 16.44
N GLY A 427 7.66 -3.91 16.01
CA GLY A 427 7.43 -2.59 16.60
C GLY A 427 6.46 -2.63 17.78
N PHE A 428 6.46 -1.55 18.53
CA PHE A 428 5.63 -1.32 19.71
C PHE A 428 4.16 -1.65 19.46
N LYS A 429 3.43 -1.95 20.55
CA LYS A 429 2.01 -2.34 20.57
C LYS A 429 1.65 -3.59 19.74
N SER A 430 2.59 -4.29 19.14
CA SER A 430 2.29 -5.53 18.42
C SER A 430 1.80 -6.62 19.38
N GLY A 431 0.70 -7.28 18.99
CA GLY A 431 0.06 -8.33 19.80
C GLY A 431 -0.74 -7.84 21.02
N PHE A 432 -0.96 -6.52 21.14
CA PHE A 432 -1.59 -5.92 22.31
C PHE A 432 -3.06 -6.31 22.49
N SER A 433 -3.83 -6.34 21.41
CA SER A 433 -5.23 -6.74 21.43
C SER A 433 -5.55 -7.87 20.45
N ASP A 434 -6.72 -8.50 20.64
CA ASP A 434 -7.29 -9.41 19.66
C ASP A 434 -7.89 -8.65 18.46
N GLU A 435 -8.46 -9.38 17.51
CA GLU A 435 -9.08 -8.82 16.29
C GLU A 435 -10.36 -8.01 16.56
N ASN A 436 -10.93 -8.12 17.75
CA ASN A 436 -12.05 -7.31 18.22
C ASN A 436 -11.58 -6.10 19.06
N VAL A 437 -10.28 -5.82 19.07
CA VAL A 437 -9.67 -4.71 19.82
C VAL A 437 -9.77 -4.86 21.34
N LYS A 438 -10.06 -6.06 21.83
CA LYS A 438 -10.03 -6.38 23.24
C LYS A 438 -8.59 -6.63 23.68
N VAL A 439 -8.11 -5.86 24.63
CA VAL A 439 -6.74 -6.00 25.16
C VAL A 439 -6.58 -7.37 25.81
N ARG A 440 -5.49 -8.06 25.48
CA ARG A 440 -5.17 -9.37 26.03
C ARG A 440 -4.86 -9.27 27.52
N SER A 441 -5.36 -10.23 28.29
CA SER A 441 -5.11 -10.32 29.75
C SER A 441 -3.77 -10.98 30.09
N SER A 442 -3.07 -11.57 29.11
CA SER A 442 -1.71 -12.08 29.26
C SER A 442 -0.69 -10.94 29.33
N ALA A 443 0.50 -11.23 29.89
CA ALA A 443 1.59 -10.25 29.87
C ALA A 443 1.95 -9.84 28.44
N GLN A 444 2.06 -8.53 28.22
CA GLN A 444 2.37 -7.98 26.90
C GLN A 444 3.82 -8.27 26.51
N PRO A 445 4.13 -8.47 25.23
CA PRO A 445 3.28 -8.33 24.03
C PRO A 445 2.39 -9.56 23.68
N GLY A 446 1.73 -10.13 24.64
CA GLY A 446 0.77 -11.21 24.46
C GLY A 446 1.42 -12.49 23.91
N VAL A 447 0.88 -13.05 22.84
CA VAL A 447 1.39 -14.27 22.19
C VAL A 447 2.84 -14.09 21.68
N LEU A 448 3.21 -12.88 21.24
CA LEU A 448 4.55 -12.57 20.73
C LEU A 448 5.62 -12.54 21.82
N ARG A 449 5.26 -12.49 23.11
CA ARG A 449 6.21 -12.58 24.21
C ARG A 449 7.13 -13.79 24.08
N GLN A 450 6.59 -14.90 23.60
CA GLN A 450 7.32 -16.15 23.46
C GLN A 450 8.54 -16.02 22.56
N SER A 451 8.42 -15.35 21.42
CA SER A 451 9.54 -15.17 20.48
C SER A 451 10.37 -13.92 20.76
N CYS A 452 9.74 -12.89 21.34
CA CYS A 452 10.44 -11.62 21.61
C CYS A 452 11.28 -11.67 22.90
N GLY A 453 11.05 -12.64 23.80
CA GLY A 453 11.80 -12.78 25.06
C GLY A 453 11.70 -11.53 25.95
N VAL A 454 10.58 -10.82 25.90
CA VAL A 454 10.41 -9.56 26.61
C VAL A 454 8.97 -9.41 27.10
N SER A 455 8.79 -8.72 28.22
CA SER A 455 7.48 -8.35 28.71
C SER A 455 7.43 -6.88 29.12
N TYR A 456 6.22 -6.33 29.21
CA TYR A 456 5.97 -5.03 29.81
C TYR A 456 4.59 -4.99 30.46
N SER A 457 4.48 -4.22 31.53
CA SER A 457 3.22 -4.00 32.26
C SER A 457 2.80 -2.53 32.27
N GLN A 458 3.71 -1.65 31.89
CA GLN A 458 3.49 -0.19 31.89
C GLN A 458 3.98 0.42 30.58
N PHE A 459 3.32 1.50 30.20
CA PHE A 459 3.64 2.30 29.02
C PHE A 459 3.24 3.75 29.27
N THR A 460 3.81 4.67 28.51
CA THR A 460 3.50 6.10 28.58
C THR A 460 3.79 6.80 27.26
N LEU A 461 3.53 8.09 27.20
CA LEU A 461 4.00 8.95 26.10
C LEU A 461 5.44 9.36 26.39
N PRO A 462 6.32 9.42 25.38
CA PRO A 462 7.75 9.62 25.60
C PRO A 462 8.14 11.07 25.97
N GLU A 463 7.27 12.05 25.78
CA GLU A 463 7.60 13.46 25.90
C GLU A 463 8.92 13.80 25.16
N GLU A 464 9.95 14.26 25.85
CA GLU A 464 11.28 14.54 25.30
C GLU A 464 12.30 13.40 25.58
N THR A 465 11.81 12.16 25.79
CA THR A 465 12.67 11.03 26.12
C THR A 465 13.53 10.62 24.94
N THR A 466 14.81 10.41 25.21
CA THR A 466 15.75 9.84 24.24
C THR A 466 16.15 8.40 24.62
N VAL A 467 16.85 7.72 23.71
CA VAL A 467 17.42 6.41 23.96
C VAL A 467 18.94 6.43 23.83
N SER A 468 19.58 5.50 24.51
CA SER A 468 21.02 5.26 24.38
C SER A 468 21.30 3.81 23.98
N SER A 469 22.38 3.61 23.22
CA SER A 469 22.82 2.29 22.83
C SER A 469 23.45 1.54 24.01
N CYS A 470 23.13 0.26 24.10
CA CYS A 470 23.78 -0.71 24.99
C CYS A 470 24.78 -1.61 24.26
N CYS A 471 25.00 -1.39 22.97
CA CYS A 471 25.86 -2.20 22.11
C CYS A 471 26.67 -1.33 21.15
N ALA A 472 27.80 -1.87 20.64
CA ALA A 472 28.68 -1.12 19.76
C ALA A 472 28.16 -0.96 18.31
N GLU A 473 27.19 -1.77 17.91
CA GLU A 473 26.65 -1.84 16.56
C GLU A 473 25.69 -0.70 16.25
N ILE A 474 25.16 -0.01 17.28
CA ILE A 474 24.16 1.06 17.12
C ILE A 474 24.75 2.40 17.58
N ASP A 475 24.71 3.38 16.69
CA ASP A 475 25.04 4.78 16.99
C ASP A 475 23.78 5.64 17.08
N CYS A 476 23.36 5.98 18.29
CA CYS A 476 22.14 6.76 18.54
C CYS A 476 22.35 8.28 18.53
N ARG A 477 23.55 8.80 18.23
CA ARG A 477 23.86 10.23 18.43
C ARG A 477 22.96 11.19 17.64
N ASN A 478 22.47 10.79 16.47
CA ASN A 478 21.65 11.64 15.60
C ASN A 478 20.18 11.22 15.53
N ASP A 479 19.85 9.98 15.89
CA ASP A 479 18.51 9.38 15.76
C ASP A 479 18.10 8.71 17.06
N ASN A 480 18.01 9.48 18.14
CA ASN A 480 17.82 8.96 19.49
C ASN A 480 16.48 9.34 20.15
N GLN A 481 15.58 10.03 19.46
CA GLN A 481 14.28 10.39 20.02
C GLN A 481 13.36 9.18 20.08
N ALA A 482 12.78 8.92 21.25
CA ALA A 482 11.63 8.04 21.35
C ALA A 482 10.38 8.85 20.98
N GLU A 483 9.67 8.38 19.96
CA GLU A 483 8.49 9.11 19.46
C GLU A 483 7.21 8.30 19.71
N LEU A 484 6.09 9.00 19.80
CA LEU A 484 4.72 8.54 19.80
C LEU A 484 4.30 7.69 21.00
N TRP A 485 5.12 6.73 21.43
CA TRP A 485 4.80 5.74 22.46
C TRP A 485 6.06 5.22 23.15
N MET A 486 5.91 4.73 24.38
CA MET A 486 7.03 4.23 25.17
C MET A 486 6.55 3.08 26.07
N GLU A 487 7.01 1.86 25.79
CA GLU A 487 6.77 0.66 26.58
C GLU A 487 7.96 0.42 27.50
N LEU A 488 7.72 0.17 28.79
CA LEU A 488 8.76 -0.06 29.78
C LEU A 488 9.16 -1.54 29.74
N LEU A 489 10.08 -1.88 28.83
CA LEU A 489 10.42 -3.27 28.53
C LEU A 489 11.27 -3.92 29.62
N THR A 490 10.90 -5.13 30.02
CA THR A 490 11.65 -6.01 30.91
C THR A 490 12.08 -7.25 30.13
N PRO A 491 13.37 -7.38 29.77
CA PRO A 491 13.89 -8.56 29.08
C PRO A 491 13.80 -9.81 29.94
N ASP A 492 13.46 -10.94 29.33
CA ASP A 492 13.59 -12.27 29.94
C ASP A 492 15.07 -12.71 29.96
N ASP A 493 15.41 -13.75 30.75
CA ASP A 493 16.74 -14.28 30.82
C ASP A 493 17.26 -14.72 29.44
N GLY A 494 18.45 -14.28 29.08
CA GLY A 494 19.05 -14.56 27.76
C GLY A 494 18.70 -13.56 26.67
N THR A 495 17.78 -12.64 26.90
CA THR A 495 17.44 -11.58 25.95
C THR A 495 18.42 -10.42 26.04
N ARG A 496 18.96 -10.02 24.88
CA ARG A 496 19.94 -8.93 24.78
C ARG A 496 19.22 -7.58 24.75
N THR A 497 19.60 -6.65 25.61
CA THR A 497 19.18 -5.24 25.55
C THR A 497 20.04 -4.51 24.53
N LEU A 498 19.41 -3.91 23.51
CA LEU A 498 20.06 -3.10 22.48
C LEU A 498 20.03 -1.61 22.82
N LEU A 499 18.89 -1.14 23.32
CA LEU A 499 18.65 0.26 23.67
C LEU A 499 18.00 0.38 25.04
N ARG A 500 18.32 1.47 25.79
CA ARG A 500 17.65 1.88 27.02
C ARG A 500 17.13 3.30 26.90
N TYR A 501 16.07 3.59 27.64
CA TYR A 501 15.56 4.96 27.75
C TYR A 501 16.53 5.83 28.57
N GLN A 502 16.74 7.05 28.13
CA GLN A 502 17.43 8.10 28.90
C GLN A 502 16.37 8.94 29.62
N HIS A 503 15.92 8.44 30.76
CA HIS A 503 14.87 9.07 31.54
C HIS A 503 15.17 8.92 33.04
N PRO A 504 14.99 9.98 33.86
CA PRO A 504 15.35 9.94 35.29
C PRO A 504 14.56 8.90 36.10
N ALA A 505 13.32 8.60 35.70
CA ALA A 505 12.48 7.61 36.40
C ALA A 505 12.52 6.22 35.75
N TRP A 506 12.78 6.11 34.44
CA TRP A 506 12.61 4.86 33.68
C TRP A 506 13.87 4.42 32.90
N GLY A 507 15.03 4.96 33.25
CA GLY A 507 16.29 4.61 32.59
C GLY A 507 16.74 3.17 32.82
N GLU A 508 16.14 2.45 33.75
CA GLU A 508 16.41 1.03 33.98
C GLU A 508 15.74 0.11 32.96
N TYR A 509 14.67 0.59 32.30
CA TYR A 509 13.92 -0.21 31.33
C TYR A 509 14.61 -0.23 29.98
N ALA A 510 14.54 -1.39 29.33
CA ALA A 510 14.94 -1.52 27.94
C ALA A 510 13.95 -0.78 27.02
N ALA A 511 14.46 -0.24 25.92
CA ALA A 511 13.69 0.39 24.85
C ALA A 511 13.64 -0.49 23.58
N ALA A 512 14.70 -1.29 23.35
CA ALA A 512 14.73 -2.29 22.30
C ALA A 512 15.56 -3.50 22.77
N THR A 513 15.11 -4.68 22.37
CA THR A 513 15.69 -5.98 22.76
C THR A 513 15.82 -6.92 21.58
N GLU A 514 16.73 -7.90 21.70
CA GLU A 514 16.94 -8.95 20.73
C GLU A 514 16.95 -10.31 21.45
N ALA A 515 16.16 -11.26 20.95
CA ALA A 515 16.06 -12.60 21.51
C ALA A 515 16.19 -13.67 20.42
N ASP A 516 16.94 -14.73 20.70
CA ASP A 516 16.94 -15.94 19.90
C ASP A 516 15.71 -16.79 20.25
N TYR A 517 15.02 -17.32 19.23
CA TYR A 517 13.88 -18.18 19.42
C TYR A 517 13.86 -19.31 18.38
N GLY A 518 13.98 -20.55 18.83
CA GLY A 518 14.18 -21.70 17.95
C GLY A 518 15.45 -21.54 17.11
N GLN A 519 15.31 -21.48 15.78
CA GLN A 519 16.42 -21.26 14.85
C GLN A 519 16.52 -19.79 14.38
N GLY A 520 15.59 -18.95 14.77
CA GLY A 520 15.47 -17.57 14.34
C GLY A 520 15.71 -16.56 15.45
N ARG A 521 15.34 -15.32 15.18
CA ARG A 521 15.59 -14.20 16.09
C ARG A 521 14.53 -13.13 15.96
N ALA A 522 14.09 -12.55 17.07
CA ALA A 522 13.21 -11.40 17.11
C ALA A 522 13.94 -10.20 17.73
N LEU A 523 13.74 -9.04 17.12
CA LEU A 523 14.09 -7.74 17.68
C LEU A 523 12.80 -6.99 17.96
N TYR A 524 12.57 -6.60 19.22
CA TYR A 524 11.39 -5.87 19.65
C TYR A 524 11.72 -4.45 20.03
N VAL A 525 10.92 -3.48 19.57
CA VAL A 525 11.12 -2.05 19.81
C VAL A 525 9.89 -1.46 20.48
N GLY A 526 10.03 -0.96 21.71
CA GLY A 526 8.92 -0.46 22.54
C GLY A 526 8.50 0.98 22.27
N PHE A 527 8.96 1.61 21.18
CA PHE A 527 8.65 2.98 20.78
C PHE A 527 8.71 3.13 19.27
N LEU A 528 8.31 4.28 18.72
CA LEU A 528 8.51 4.58 17.30
C LEU A 528 9.90 5.17 17.07
N PRO A 529 10.85 4.43 16.46
CA PRO A 529 12.19 4.93 16.20
C PRO A 529 12.23 5.87 14.99
N GLN A 530 13.22 6.75 14.97
CA GLN A 530 13.55 7.56 13.80
C GLN A 530 14.13 6.70 12.67
N LYS A 531 14.08 7.18 11.41
CA LYS A 531 14.43 6.36 10.23
C LYS A 531 15.85 5.78 10.28
N GLY A 532 16.84 6.59 10.68
CA GLY A 532 18.22 6.12 10.77
C GLY A 532 18.41 5.02 11.82
N LEU A 533 17.66 5.09 12.93
CA LEU A 533 17.68 4.05 13.95
C LEU A 533 17.00 2.76 13.47
N ILE A 534 15.90 2.85 12.72
CA ILE A 534 15.27 1.66 12.10
C ILE A 534 16.26 0.92 11.21
N SER A 535 17.02 1.64 10.39
CA SER A 535 18.02 1.04 9.51
C SER A 535 19.14 0.33 10.29
N GLN A 536 19.60 0.92 11.40
CA GLN A 536 20.63 0.31 12.25
C GLN A 536 20.10 -0.94 12.97
N LEU A 537 18.86 -0.91 13.48
CA LEU A 537 18.22 -2.08 14.09
C LEU A 537 18.05 -3.21 13.07
N PHE A 538 17.69 -2.88 11.83
CA PHE A 538 17.64 -3.85 10.74
C PHE A 538 19.03 -4.44 10.45
N ASP A 539 20.06 -3.62 10.39
CA ASP A 539 21.44 -4.08 10.17
C ASP A 539 21.92 -5.01 11.30
N VAL A 540 21.60 -4.71 12.57
CA VAL A 540 21.90 -5.62 13.70
C VAL A 540 21.19 -6.96 13.52
N LEU A 541 19.89 -6.95 13.27
CA LEU A 541 19.08 -8.16 13.10
C LEU A 541 19.57 -9.05 11.95
N THR A 542 20.17 -8.47 10.92
CA THR A 542 20.55 -9.14 9.67
C THR A 542 22.07 -9.25 9.46
N ALA A 543 22.88 -8.96 10.48
CA ALA A 543 24.35 -8.87 10.36
C ALA A 543 25.00 -10.17 9.84
N ASP A 544 24.41 -11.32 10.15
CA ASP A 544 24.86 -12.66 9.73
C ASP A 544 24.18 -13.18 8.45
N LEU A 545 23.37 -12.33 7.78
CA LEU A 545 22.62 -12.69 6.57
C LEU A 545 23.16 -12.01 5.32
N THR A 546 23.21 -12.74 4.23
CA THR A 546 23.31 -12.17 2.89
C THR A 546 21.92 -12.10 2.29
N LEU A 547 21.42 -10.88 2.05
CA LEU A 547 20.05 -10.63 1.56
C LEU A 547 20.05 -10.23 0.09
N ASN A 548 19.21 -10.90 -0.71
CA ASN A 548 18.94 -10.47 -2.09
C ASN A 548 18.25 -9.09 -2.15
N SER A 549 17.47 -8.79 -1.14
CA SER A 549 16.80 -7.50 -0.96
C SER A 549 17.76 -6.33 -0.78
N ARG A 550 19.00 -6.55 -0.29
CA ARG A 550 20.03 -5.52 -0.23
C ARG A 550 20.70 -5.38 -1.59
N THR A 551 20.20 -4.47 -2.40
CA THR A 551 20.55 -4.33 -3.82
C THR A 551 21.84 -3.56 -4.05
N SER A 552 22.31 -2.77 -3.08
CA SER A 552 23.54 -1.97 -3.16
C SER A 552 24.03 -1.54 -1.76
N ALA A 553 25.33 -1.24 -1.66
CA ALA A 553 25.92 -0.55 -0.51
C ALA A 553 25.66 0.97 -0.51
N TYR A 554 25.30 1.52 -1.63
CA TYR A 554 24.94 2.94 -1.75
C TYR A 554 23.68 3.29 -0.95
N ARG A 555 23.41 4.57 -0.80
CA ARG A 555 22.27 5.13 -0.07
C ARG A 555 21.54 6.15 -0.95
N TYR A 556 20.28 6.38 -0.64
CA TYR A 556 19.56 7.50 -1.21
C TYR A 556 20.43 8.79 -1.19
N PRO A 557 20.49 9.60 -2.27
CA PRO A 557 19.59 9.61 -3.41
C PRO A 557 19.96 8.69 -4.59
N LEU A 558 21.00 7.86 -4.50
CA LEU A 558 21.21 6.78 -5.46
C LEU A 558 20.32 5.59 -5.05
N VAL A 559 19.34 5.29 -5.88
CA VAL A 559 18.42 4.17 -5.69
C VAL A 559 18.78 3.05 -6.64
N VAL A 560 19.05 1.87 -6.11
CA VAL A 560 19.36 0.68 -6.88
C VAL A 560 18.26 -0.35 -6.74
N LYS A 561 17.69 -0.82 -7.85
CA LYS A 561 16.73 -1.92 -7.89
C LYS A 561 17.32 -3.08 -8.66
N LYS A 562 17.04 -4.28 -8.19
CA LYS A 562 17.48 -5.52 -8.84
C LYS A 562 16.25 -6.38 -9.14
N MET A 563 16.13 -6.80 -10.39
CA MET A 563 15.06 -7.69 -10.86
C MET A 563 15.69 -8.81 -11.67
N ARG A 564 14.95 -9.89 -11.88
CA ARG A 564 15.34 -10.99 -12.77
C ARG A 564 14.44 -10.99 -14.01
N ASN A 565 15.03 -11.09 -15.20
CA ASN A 565 14.29 -11.16 -16.46
C ASN A 565 13.92 -12.61 -16.84
N ARG A 566 13.16 -12.77 -17.93
CA ARG A 566 12.74 -14.09 -18.45
C ARG A 566 13.90 -15.02 -18.80
N ALA A 567 15.05 -14.47 -19.22
CA ALA A 567 16.25 -15.24 -19.55
C ALA A 567 17.02 -15.70 -18.30
N GLY A 568 16.61 -15.25 -17.12
CA GLY A 568 17.30 -15.54 -15.85
C GLY A 568 18.43 -14.58 -15.52
N ASN A 569 18.65 -13.54 -16.31
CA ASN A 569 19.66 -12.51 -16.07
C ASN A 569 19.17 -11.52 -15.02
N ASN A 570 20.11 -10.97 -14.24
CA ASN A 570 19.79 -9.87 -13.35
C ASN A 570 19.75 -8.55 -14.12
N ILE A 571 18.75 -7.74 -13.81
CA ILE A 571 18.61 -6.38 -14.32
C ILE A 571 18.78 -5.43 -13.15
N HIS A 572 19.82 -4.62 -13.19
CA HIS A 572 20.14 -3.61 -12.19
C HIS A 572 19.77 -2.24 -12.73
N PHE A 573 18.88 -1.55 -12.02
CA PHE A 573 18.51 -0.16 -12.30
C PHE A 573 19.22 0.74 -11.28
N LEU A 574 19.96 1.72 -11.74
CA LEU A 574 20.64 2.73 -10.92
C LEU A 574 20.01 4.08 -11.22
N PHE A 575 19.26 4.64 -10.27
CA PHE A 575 18.52 5.89 -10.42
C PHE A 575 19.15 7.00 -9.58
N ASN A 576 19.48 8.12 -10.19
CA ASN A 576 19.85 9.34 -9.48
C ASN A 576 18.61 10.18 -9.15
N TYR A 577 18.11 10.08 -7.94
CA TYR A 577 16.97 10.87 -7.44
C TYR A 577 17.42 12.22 -6.86
N SER A 578 18.30 12.93 -7.55
CA SER A 578 18.74 14.27 -7.14
C SER A 578 18.86 15.24 -8.30
N GLY A 579 18.83 16.54 -7.98
CA GLY A 579 19.07 17.63 -8.92
C GLY A 579 20.55 17.86 -9.28
N GLU A 580 21.45 17.02 -8.78
CA GLU A 580 22.88 17.11 -8.99
C GLU A 580 23.43 15.88 -9.75
N ALA A 581 24.49 16.07 -10.50
CA ALA A 581 25.17 14.94 -11.10
C ALA A 581 25.91 14.13 -10.04
N MET A 582 25.95 12.81 -10.22
CA MET A 582 26.50 11.87 -9.26
C MET A 582 27.52 10.96 -9.96
N ASP A 583 28.70 10.83 -9.38
CA ASP A 583 29.69 9.85 -9.77
C ASP A 583 29.57 8.61 -8.88
N VAL A 584 29.32 7.47 -9.50
CA VAL A 584 29.15 6.18 -8.83
C VAL A 584 30.09 5.15 -9.42
N VAL A 585 30.44 4.14 -8.66
CA VAL A 585 31.26 3.03 -9.14
C VAL A 585 30.35 1.82 -9.34
N SER A 586 30.44 1.19 -10.51
CA SER A 586 29.63 0.01 -10.78
C SER A 586 29.98 -1.14 -9.85
N GLU A 587 28.98 -1.69 -9.17
CA GLU A 587 29.08 -2.90 -8.36
C GLU A 587 28.86 -4.18 -9.20
N THR A 588 28.56 -4.03 -10.51
CA THR A 588 28.09 -5.11 -11.37
C THR A 588 28.86 -5.12 -12.70
N LEU A 589 29.26 -6.31 -13.18
CA LEU A 589 29.69 -6.57 -14.55
C LEU A 589 28.48 -6.88 -15.42
N GLY A 590 28.34 -6.24 -16.56
CA GLY A 590 27.23 -6.49 -17.47
C GLY A 590 27.18 -5.57 -18.67
N THR A 591 26.05 -5.52 -19.35
CA THR A 591 25.79 -4.65 -20.49
C THR A 591 24.84 -3.52 -20.10
N ALA A 592 25.22 -2.27 -20.30
CA ALA A 592 24.34 -1.12 -20.14
C ALA A 592 23.30 -1.09 -21.27
N LEU A 593 22.05 -1.42 -20.97
CA LEU A 593 20.99 -1.62 -21.98
C LEU A 593 20.62 -0.33 -22.75
N LEU A 594 20.89 0.83 -22.18
CA LEU A 594 20.60 2.11 -22.85
C LEU A 594 21.66 2.49 -23.90
N SER A 595 22.94 2.18 -23.66
CA SER A 595 24.05 2.50 -24.56
C SER A 595 24.56 1.30 -25.35
N GLY A 596 24.35 0.07 -24.90
CA GLY A 596 24.91 -1.16 -25.44
C GLY A 596 26.36 -1.43 -25.04
N GLU A 597 26.94 -0.60 -24.16
CA GLU A 597 28.34 -0.71 -23.73
C GLU A 597 28.50 -1.74 -22.61
N THR A 598 29.65 -2.41 -22.56
CA THR A 598 30.02 -3.26 -21.43
C THR A 598 30.46 -2.39 -20.26
N VAL A 599 29.91 -2.69 -19.08
CA VAL A 599 30.25 -2.07 -17.81
C VAL A 599 30.97 -3.08 -16.93
N TYR A 600 32.10 -2.68 -16.35
CA TYR A 600 32.93 -3.53 -15.49
C TYR A 600 32.74 -3.17 -14.01
N VAL A 601 32.91 -4.15 -13.11
CA VAL A 601 33.00 -3.89 -11.67
C VAL A 601 34.14 -2.91 -11.40
N GLY A 602 33.89 -1.88 -10.61
CA GLY A 602 34.86 -0.83 -10.32
C GLY A 602 34.91 0.30 -11.36
N GLN A 603 34.16 0.20 -12.45
CA GLN A 603 34.12 1.26 -13.48
C GLN A 603 33.34 2.47 -12.97
N PRO A 604 33.92 3.70 -13.09
CA PRO A 604 33.19 4.91 -12.79
C PRO A 604 32.03 5.13 -13.79
N LEU A 605 30.86 5.46 -13.25
CA LEU A 605 29.66 5.83 -14.00
C LEU A 605 29.23 7.23 -13.54
N ARG A 606 28.92 8.11 -14.48
CA ARG A 606 28.39 9.44 -14.18
C ARG A 606 26.93 9.49 -14.55
N LEU A 607 26.07 9.72 -13.57
CA LEU A 607 24.65 9.94 -13.73
C LEU A 607 24.36 11.44 -13.56
N ARG A 608 23.80 12.07 -14.59
CA ARG A 608 23.36 13.47 -14.49
C ARG A 608 22.16 13.58 -13.54
N ALA A 609 21.76 14.79 -13.22
CA ALA A 609 20.53 15.04 -12.46
C ALA A 609 19.34 14.29 -13.08
N TRP A 610 18.59 13.54 -12.28
CA TRP A 610 17.40 12.77 -12.69
C TRP A 610 17.66 11.75 -13.82
N GLU A 611 18.88 11.27 -13.93
CA GLU A 611 19.29 10.25 -14.90
C GLU A 611 19.36 8.87 -14.25
N PHE A 612 19.31 7.84 -15.09
CA PHE A 612 19.46 6.46 -14.65
C PHE A 612 20.20 5.63 -15.70
N THR A 613 20.70 4.49 -15.29
CA THR A 613 21.21 3.44 -16.19
C THR A 613 20.62 2.08 -15.82
N ILE A 614 20.66 1.15 -16.79
CA ILE A 614 20.14 -0.21 -16.62
C ILE A 614 21.26 -1.15 -17.05
N ILE A 615 21.67 -2.07 -16.19
CA ILE A 615 22.75 -3.03 -16.46
C ILE A 615 22.17 -4.44 -16.39
N GLU A 616 22.31 -5.20 -17.48
CA GLU A 616 21.99 -6.62 -17.53
C GLU A 616 23.25 -7.44 -17.24
N SER A 617 23.18 -8.38 -16.22
CA SER A 617 24.30 -9.21 -15.77
C SER A 617 23.96 -10.69 -15.70
#